data_24abba68e8985839c60205f726e19ca6
#
_entry.id   24abba68e8985839c60205f726e19ca6
#
_cell.length_a   1.000
_cell.length_b   1.000
_cell.length_c   1.000
_cell.angle_alpha   90.00
_cell.angle_beta   90.00
_cell.angle_gamma   90.00
#
_symmetry.space_group_name_H-M   'P 1'
#
loop_
_entity.id
_entity.type
_entity.pdbx_description
1 polymer ?
#
loop_
_entity_poly.entity_id
_entity_poly.type
_entity_poly.pdbx_seq_one_letter_code
_entity_poly.pdbx_strand_id
1 'polypeptide(L)'
;MILLSARLWQRLGLSEHVVLQINSLGSSDDRDRYRAILVDYLTDHLSDLDEDSRRRLETNPLRVLDTKNPQMKEIVSGAPQIIDHLEAESADHFAALKTALAQCEIAFEVNTRLVRGLDYYCHTVFEWVTSRLGAQGTVCAGGRYDGLTEQLGAKLTPGVGWALGMDRLVELIDELGCNDAAPRPDVYMILAGEKAIVQGLALGERLREAEPHWTVICDCSGGSMKSQFKKADKSVAKVAVIIGEMELENGTVGLKNLREKMDQQTLEQSVLIDTLRAIFV
;
A
#
# COMPACT_ATOMS: atom_id res chain seq x y z
N MET A 1 -4.32 7.87 11.94
CA MET A 1 -3.30 7.45 10.96
C MET A 1 -2.89 6.00 11.16
N ILE A 2 -2.31 5.61 12.30
CA ILE A 2 -1.90 4.21 12.56
C ILE A 2 -3.03 3.22 12.40
N LEU A 3 -4.23 3.48 12.93
CA LEU A 3 -5.41 2.61 12.74
C LEU A 3 -5.81 2.45 11.26
N LEU A 4 -5.67 3.51 10.46
CA LEU A 4 -5.96 3.46 9.03
C LEU A 4 -4.99 2.52 8.31
N SER A 5 -3.69 2.62 8.61
CA SER A 5 -2.68 1.72 8.05
C SER A 5 -2.87 0.28 8.55
N ALA A 6 -3.18 0.06 9.84
CA ALA A 6 -3.48 -1.28 10.36
C ALA A 6 -4.66 -1.95 9.64
N ARG A 7 -5.74 -1.19 9.38
CA ARG A 7 -6.87 -1.69 8.57
C ARG A 7 -6.51 -1.97 7.12
N LEU A 8 -5.58 -1.20 6.54
CA LEU A 8 -5.06 -1.48 5.21
C LEU A 8 -4.36 -2.83 5.17
N TRP A 9 -3.47 -3.10 6.14
CA TRP A 9 -2.78 -4.38 6.24
C TRP A 9 -3.76 -5.54 6.42
N GLN A 10 -4.78 -5.38 7.24
CA GLN A 10 -5.82 -6.37 7.42
C GLN A 10 -6.55 -6.70 6.11
N ARG A 11 -6.95 -5.67 5.35
CA ARG A 11 -7.64 -5.85 4.06
C ARG A 11 -6.77 -6.48 2.98
N LEU A 12 -5.46 -6.27 3.04
CA LEU A 12 -4.49 -6.84 2.11
C LEU A 12 -3.96 -8.22 2.56
N GLY A 13 -4.42 -8.74 3.71
CA GLY A 13 -3.91 -10.01 4.25
C GLY A 13 -2.48 -9.94 4.79
N LEU A 14 -1.98 -8.74 5.11
CA LEU A 14 -0.58 -8.51 5.48
C LEU A 14 -0.34 -8.35 6.99
N SER A 15 -1.38 -8.41 7.84
CA SER A 15 -1.28 -8.10 9.29
C SER A 15 -0.21 -8.90 10.02
N GLU A 16 -0.07 -10.20 9.69
CA GLU A 16 0.92 -11.08 10.33
C GLU A 16 2.35 -10.93 9.75
N HIS A 17 2.52 -10.10 8.74
CA HIS A 17 3.76 -9.96 7.99
C HIS A 17 4.42 -8.58 8.17
N VAL A 18 3.76 -7.70 8.89
CA VAL A 18 4.26 -6.35 9.21
C VAL A 18 4.19 -6.08 10.71
N VAL A 19 5.19 -5.44 11.24
CA VAL A 19 5.29 -5.06 12.67
C VAL A 19 5.26 -3.54 12.77
N LEU A 20 4.41 -3.03 13.66
CA LEU A 20 4.39 -1.60 13.99
C LEU A 20 5.52 -1.29 14.96
N GLN A 21 6.41 -0.41 14.58
CA GLN A 21 7.41 0.19 15.47
C GLN A 21 7.05 1.64 15.73
N ILE A 22 7.10 2.07 16.98
CA ILE A 22 6.81 3.44 17.40
C ILE A 22 7.94 4.00 18.26
N ASN A 23 8.11 5.32 18.20
CA ASN A 23 8.99 6.06 19.11
C ASN A 23 8.40 7.45 19.35
N SER A 24 8.95 8.14 20.36
CA SER A 24 8.72 9.58 20.59
C SER A 24 10.02 10.34 20.42
N LEU A 25 9.98 11.41 19.60
CA LEU A 25 11.07 12.37 19.48
C LEU A 25 10.90 13.55 20.47
N GLY A 26 9.82 13.56 21.24
CA GLY A 26 9.47 14.66 22.11
C GLY A 26 9.14 15.97 21.40
N SER A 27 9.09 17.04 22.15
CA SER A 27 9.01 18.42 21.65
C SER A 27 10.33 18.84 20.97
N SER A 28 10.39 20.07 20.43
CA SER A 28 11.64 20.68 19.97
C SER A 28 12.67 20.76 21.09
N ASP A 29 12.22 21.19 22.27
CA ASP A 29 13.10 21.37 23.44
C ASP A 29 13.63 20.03 23.98
N ASP A 30 12.81 18.97 23.97
CA ASP A 30 13.25 17.61 24.30
C ASP A 30 14.35 17.16 23.33
N ARG A 31 14.17 17.37 22.02
CA ARG A 31 15.15 17.01 21.01
C ARG A 31 16.46 17.78 21.15
N ASP A 32 16.40 19.07 21.44
CA ASP A 32 17.59 19.91 21.55
C ASP A 32 18.42 19.47 22.79
N ARG A 33 17.78 19.18 23.89
CA ARG A 33 18.44 18.60 25.07
C ARG A 33 19.05 17.25 24.79
N TYR A 34 18.25 16.35 24.19
CA TYR A 34 18.74 15.01 23.83
C TYR A 34 19.88 15.06 22.82
N ARG A 35 19.80 15.97 21.85
CA ARG A 35 20.86 16.18 20.87
C ARG A 35 22.20 16.52 21.54
N ALA A 36 22.21 17.38 22.55
CA ALA A 36 23.43 17.72 23.28
C ALA A 36 24.00 16.46 23.94
N ILE A 37 23.18 15.69 24.67
CA ILE A 37 23.58 14.44 25.33
C ILE A 37 24.14 13.43 24.33
N LEU A 38 23.47 13.26 23.17
CA LEU A 38 23.90 12.33 22.13
C LEU A 38 25.20 12.77 21.46
N VAL A 39 25.38 14.07 21.22
CA VAL A 39 26.64 14.62 20.67
C VAL A 39 27.80 14.40 21.63
N ASP A 40 27.64 14.63 22.92
CA ASP A 40 28.67 14.37 23.94
C ASP A 40 29.04 12.88 23.92
N TYR A 41 28.06 11.99 23.97
CA TYR A 41 28.29 10.54 23.89
C TYR A 41 29.04 10.12 22.61
N LEU A 42 28.61 10.58 21.44
CA LEU A 42 29.22 10.22 20.15
C LEU A 42 30.63 10.84 20.01
N THR A 43 30.89 11.99 20.63
CA THR A 43 32.20 12.63 20.62
C THR A 43 33.22 11.81 21.47
N ASP A 44 32.77 11.22 22.56
CA ASP A 44 33.62 10.30 23.35
C ASP A 44 34.01 9.04 22.59
N HIS A 45 33.20 8.67 21.56
CA HIS A 45 33.43 7.51 20.66
C HIS A 45 33.92 7.90 19.27
N LEU A 46 34.41 9.14 19.08
CA LEU A 46 34.72 9.69 17.75
C LEU A 46 35.72 8.84 16.94
N SER A 47 36.70 8.20 17.63
CA SER A 47 37.67 7.32 16.96
C SER A 47 37.03 6.09 16.32
N ASP A 48 35.96 5.61 16.90
CA ASP A 48 35.28 4.35 16.53
C ASP A 48 34.10 4.57 15.55
N LEU A 49 33.74 5.84 15.32
CA LEU A 49 32.72 6.18 14.32
C LEU A 49 33.21 5.94 12.89
N ASP A 50 32.36 5.39 12.04
CA ASP A 50 32.59 5.34 10.60
C ASP A 50 32.49 6.75 9.96
N GLU A 51 32.95 6.89 8.71
CA GLU A 51 33.02 8.17 8.01
C GLU A 51 31.61 8.81 7.86
N ASP A 52 30.58 8.02 7.58
CA ASP A 52 29.21 8.52 7.43
C ASP A 52 28.66 9.00 8.78
N SER A 53 28.93 8.28 9.86
CA SER A 53 28.53 8.67 11.22
C SER A 53 29.25 9.93 11.72
N ARG A 54 30.53 10.11 11.38
CA ARG A 54 31.25 11.36 11.67
C ARG A 54 30.63 12.56 10.93
N ARG A 55 30.31 12.40 9.66
CA ARG A 55 29.63 13.45 8.88
C ARG A 55 28.24 13.76 9.47
N ARG A 56 27.50 12.73 9.88
CA ARG A 56 26.16 12.88 10.51
C ARG A 56 26.25 13.55 11.88
N LEU A 57 27.30 13.30 12.66
CA LEU A 57 27.51 13.96 13.93
C LEU A 57 27.50 15.49 13.80
N GLU A 58 28.07 16.02 12.74
CA GLU A 58 28.12 17.47 12.47
C GLU A 58 26.79 18.02 11.93
N THR A 59 26.06 17.22 11.14
CA THR A 59 24.86 17.69 10.41
C THR A 59 23.56 17.30 11.10
N ASN A 60 23.38 16.02 11.44
CA ASN A 60 22.18 15.48 12.11
C ASN A 60 22.57 14.25 12.93
N PRO A 61 23.02 14.44 14.20
CA PRO A 61 23.51 13.37 15.05
C PRO A 61 22.47 12.27 15.33
N LEU A 62 21.18 12.58 15.37
CA LEU A 62 20.13 11.58 15.55
C LEU A 62 20.17 10.50 14.47
N ARG A 63 20.59 10.83 13.25
CA ARG A 63 20.70 9.86 12.15
C ARG A 63 21.84 8.87 12.29
N VAL A 64 22.74 9.06 13.24
CA VAL A 64 23.75 8.04 13.59
C VAL A 64 23.06 6.81 14.19
N LEU A 65 21.96 7.00 14.91
CA LEU A 65 21.19 5.91 15.53
C LEU A 65 20.53 4.98 14.51
N ASP A 66 20.27 5.47 13.29
CA ASP A 66 19.66 4.71 12.17
C ASP A 66 20.72 4.07 11.24
N THR A 67 21.97 3.99 11.67
CA THR A 67 23.00 3.36 10.84
C THR A 67 22.76 1.85 10.71
N LYS A 68 22.96 1.33 9.49
CA LYS A 68 22.90 -0.12 9.22
C LYS A 68 24.29 -0.77 9.25
N ASN A 69 25.35 -0.01 9.55
CA ASN A 69 26.69 -0.53 9.62
C ASN A 69 26.86 -1.43 10.84
N PRO A 70 27.16 -2.73 10.67
CA PRO A 70 27.35 -3.65 11.79
C PRO A 70 28.42 -3.22 12.79
N GLN A 71 29.48 -2.50 12.34
CA GLN A 71 30.57 -2.02 13.19
C GLN A 71 30.09 -0.96 14.20
N MET A 72 29.02 -0.23 13.87
CA MET A 72 28.44 0.77 14.74
C MET A 72 27.49 0.22 15.80
N LYS A 73 27.18 -1.09 15.73
CA LYS A 73 26.12 -1.72 16.55
C LYS A 73 26.34 -1.55 18.04
N GLU A 74 27.57 -1.67 18.54
CA GLU A 74 27.87 -1.52 19.95
C GLU A 74 27.70 -0.08 20.40
N ILE A 75 28.23 0.89 19.65
CA ILE A 75 28.11 2.32 19.93
C ILE A 75 26.65 2.74 19.94
N VAL A 76 25.89 2.36 18.90
CA VAL A 76 24.45 2.67 18.81
C VAL A 76 23.67 1.98 19.93
N SER A 77 24.08 0.78 20.35
CA SER A 77 23.42 0.06 21.45
C SER A 77 23.64 0.71 22.82
N GLY A 78 24.79 1.31 23.01
CA GLY A 78 25.16 2.03 24.26
C GLY A 78 24.66 3.48 24.28
N ALA A 79 24.16 4.01 23.16
CA ALA A 79 23.75 5.41 23.12
C ALA A 79 22.54 5.70 24.03
N PRO A 80 22.50 6.88 24.67
CA PRO A 80 21.34 7.34 25.43
C PRO A 80 20.06 7.21 24.60
N GLN A 81 18.94 6.94 25.25
CA GLN A 81 17.64 6.80 24.56
C GLN A 81 16.81 8.07 24.77
N ILE A 82 16.26 8.62 23.69
CA ILE A 82 15.49 9.88 23.77
C ILE A 82 14.29 9.78 24.72
N ILE A 83 13.68 8.60 24.82
CA ILE A 83 12.50 8.39 25.68
C ILE A 83 12.83 8.55 27.18
N ASP A 84 14.10 8.40 27.59
CA ASP A 84 14.54 8.58 28.98
C ASP A 84 14.77 10.07 29.32
N HIS A 85 14.72 10.94 28.31
CA HIS A 85 15.01 12.38 28.43
C HIS A 85 13.82 13.26 28.06
N LEU A 86 12.64 12.66 27.88
CA LEU A 86 11.40 13.40 27.61
C LEU A 86 10.93 14.16 28.86
N GLU A 87 10.44 15.38 28.67
CA GLU A 87 9.67 16.07 29.71
C GLU A 87 8.32 15.38 29.95
N ALA A 88 7.70 15.70 31.10
CA ALA A 88 6.49 15.05 31.55
C ALA A 88 5.37 15.10 30.50
N GLU A 89 5.16 16.25 29.84
CA GLU A 89 4.12 16.39 28.80
C GLU A 89 4.36 15.45 27.61
N SER A 90 5.60 15.35 27.12
CA SER A 90 5.95 14.45 26.00
C SER A 90 5.90 12.99 26.41
N ALA A 91 6.28 12.66 27.64
CA ALA A 91 6.19 11.32 28.18
C ALA A 91 4.73 10.88 28.35
N ASP A 92 3.87 11.75 28.89
CA ASP A 92 2.44 11.50 29.04
C ASP A 92 1.75 11.33 27.68
N HIS A 93 2.10 12.16 26.70
CA HIS A 93 1.60 12.03 25.33
C HIS A 93 1.95 10.66 24.72
N PHE A 94 3.20 10.20 24.92
CA PHE A 94 3.62 8.89 24.41
C PHE A 94 2.97 7.73 25.17
N ALA A 95 2.77 7.86 26.48
CA ALA A 95 2.04 6.90 27.29
C ALA A 95 0.56 6.79 26.85
N ALA A 96 -0.10 7.92 26.60
CA ALA A 96 -1.47 7.96 26.08
C ALA A 96 -1.59 7.27 24.71
N LEU A 97 -0.63 7.48 23.80
CA LEU A 97 -0.59 6.78 22.52
C LEU A 97 -0.51 5.26 22.69
N LYS A 98 0.42 4.79 23.53
CA LYS A 98 0.57 3.34 23.83
C LYS A 98 -0.72 2.74 24.38
N THR A 99 -1.36 3.44 25.31
CA THR A 99 -2.65 3.03 25.88
C THR A 99 -3.74 2.95 24.81
N ALA A 100 -3.84 3.96 23.94
CA ALA A 100 -4.83 3.98 22.85
C ALA A 100 -4.62 2.85 21.85
N LEU A 101 -3.37 2.54 21.47
CA LEU A 101 -3.05 1.42 20.59
C LEU A 101 -3.42 0.09 21.23
N ALA A 102 -3.10 -0.10 22.51
CA ALA A 102 -3.47 -1.31 23.24
C ALA A 102 -4.99 -1.51 23.35
N GLN A 103 -5.75 -0.45 23.62
CA GLN A 103 -7.21 -0.48 23.64
C GLN A 103 -7.83 -0.79 22.27
N CYS A 104 -7.13 -0.44 21.19
CA CYS A 104 -7.51 -0.78 19.82
C CYS A 104 -6.98 -2.14 19.36
N GLU A 105 -6.36 -2.91 20.24
CA GLU A 105 -5.76 -4.22 19.94
C GLU A 105 -4.70 -4.18 18.84
N ILE A 106 -4.00 -3.04 18.71
CA ILE A 106 -2.88 -2.90 17.77
C ILE A 106 -1.59 -3.26 18.49
N ALA A 107 -0.99 -4.39 18.09
CA ALA A 107 0.33 -4.78 18.58
C ALA A 107 1.41 -3.82 18.05
N PHE A 108 2.35 -3.45 18.91
CA PHE A 108 3.46 -2.57 18.55
C PHE A 108 4.72 -2.89 19.35
N GLU A 109 5.85 -2.47 18.81
CA GLU A 109 7.14 -2.46 19.47
C GLU A 109 7.60 -1.02 19.69
N VAL A 110 8.18 -0.72 20.86
CA VAL A 110 8.85 0.56 21.09
C VAL A 110 10.28 0.41 20.58
N ASN A 111 10.60 1.12 19.49
CA ASN A 111 11.95 1.16 18.93
C ASN A 111 12.59 2.52 19.26
N THR A 112 13.36 2.58 20.32
CA THR A 112 14.01 3.81 20.84
C THR A 112 15.04 4.41 19.89
N ARG A 113 15.44 3.66 18.84
CA ARG A 113 16.35 4.12 17.78
C ARG A 113 15.62 4.59 16.53
N LEU A 114 14.28 4.45 16.49
CA LEU A 114 13.49 4.90 15.37
C LEU A 114 13.52 6.43 15.31
N VAL A 115 14.21 6.95 14.31
CA VAL A 115 14.29 8.38 13.97
C VAL A 115 13.86 8.57 12.52
N ARG A 116 13.59 9.81 12.13
CA ARG A 116 13.19 10.13 10.76
C ARG A 116 14.30 10.92 10.05
N GLY A 117 14.33 10.78 8.73
CA GLY A 117 15.33 11.46 7.89
C GLY A 117 15.17 12.98 7.78
N LEU A 118 14.11 13.55 8.34
CA LEU A 118 13.74 14.96 8.22
C LEU A 118 13.51 15.55 9.61
N ASP A 119 13.98 16.76 9.84
CA ASP A 119 14.04 17.39 11.16
C ASP A 119 12.72 18.04 11.61
N TYR A 120 11.72 18.07 10.75
CA TYR A 120 10.42 18.64 11.09
C TYR A 120 9.55 17.73 11.98
N TYR A 121 9.91 16.44 12.13
CA TYR A 121 9.14 15.53 12.98
C TYR A 121 9.30 15.87 14.47
N CYS A 122 8.20 15.72 15.22
CA CYS A 122 8.14 15.87 16.67
C CYS A 122 7.22 14.80 17.27
N HIS A 123 7.32 14.60 18.58
CA HIS A 123 6.52 13.62 19.30
C HIS A 123 6.52 12.25 18.61
N THR A 124 5.37 11.75 18.20
CA THR A 124 5.23 10.39 17.67
C THR A 124 5.84 10.24 16.29
N VAL A 125 6.67 9.21 16.13
CA VAL A 125 7.08 8.65 14.84
C VAL A 125 6.77 7.17 14.81
N PHE A 126 6.47 6.63 13.64
CA PHE A 126 6.17 5.21 13.49
C PHE A 126 6.62 4.67 12.14
N GLU A 127 6.88 3.36 12.11
CA GLU A 127 7.13 2.59 10.90
C GLU A 127 6.42 1.25 10.97
N TRP A 128 5.92 0.79 9.82
CA TRP A 128 5.53 -0.59 9.63
C TRP A 128 6.66 -1.29 8.89
N VAL A 129 7.22 -2.30 9.52
CA VAL A 129 8.40 -3.02 9.01
C VAL A 129 8.08 -4.48 8.76
N THR A 130 8.75 -5.06 7.75
CA THR A 130 8.70 -6.49 7.45
C THR A 130 10.10 -7.07 7.35
N SER A 131 10.27 -8.31 7.74
CA SER A 131 11.53 -9.06 7.53
C SER A 131 11.64 -9.70 6.13
N ARG A 132 10.56 -9.66 5.33
CA ARG A 132 10.50 -10.33 4.02
C ARG A 132 11.27 -9.62 2.92
N LEU A 133 11.40 -8.29 3.01
CA LEU A 133 12.05 -7.47 1.98
C LEU A 133 13.51 -7.11 2.30
N GLY A 134 14.19 -7.92 3.11
CA GLY A 134 15.61 -7.75 3.45
C GLY A 134 15.92 -6.37 4.02
N ALA A 135 16.91 -5.67 3.43
CA ALA A 135 17.35 -4.35 3.90
C ALA A 135 16.32 -3.21 3.69
N GLN A 136 15.28 -3.45 2.88
CA GLN A 136 14.21 -2.48 2.58
C GLN A 136 12.90 -2.78 3.33
N GLY A 137 13.01 -3.27 4.56
CA GLY A 137 11.89 -3.75 5.35
C GLY A 137 10.82 -2.73 5.73
N THR A 138 11.08 -1.42 5.66
CA THR A 138 10.07 -0.40 5.96
C THR A 138 9.09 -0.24 4.80
N VAL A 139 7.84 -0.67 4.98
CA VAL A 139 6.78 -0.57 3.95
C VAL A 139 5.93 0.69 4.08
N CYS A 140 5.81 1.22 5.30
CA CYS A 140 5.06 2.44 5.58
C CYS A 140 5.68 3.16 6.77
N ALA A 141 5.70 4.49 6.73
CA ALA A 141 6.27 5.28 7.80
C ALA A 141 5.62 6.66 7.89
N GLY A 142 5.56 7.20 9.09
CA GLY A 142 4.96 8.50 9.35
C GLY A 142 5.25 9.06 10.72
N GLY A 143 4.53 10.11 11.08
CA GLY A 143 4.66 10.76 12.37
C GLY A 143 3.95 12.09 12.46
N ARG A 144 4.20 12.80 13.55
CA ARG A 144 3.70 14.15 13.82
C ARG A 144 4.77 15.19 13.45
N TYR A 145 4.36 16.33 12.91
CA TYR A 145 5.26 17.37 12.42
C TYR A 145 4.65 18.77 12.53
N ASP A 146 4.41 19.21 13.75
CA ASP A 146 3.69 20.45 14.05
C ASP A 146 4.42 21.70 13.56
N GLY A 147 5.76 21.70 13.60
CA GLY A 147 6.59 22.85 13.21
C GLY A 147 6.81 23.02 11.70
N LEU A 148 6.33 22.09 10.85
CA LEU A 148 6.64 22.12 9.41
C LEU A 148 6.11 23.39 8.73
N THR A 149 4.87 23.79 9.04
CA THR A 149 4.24 24.97 8.42
C THR A 149 4.97 26.25 8.79
N GLU A 150 5.47 26.37 10.02
CA GLU A 150 6.25 27.51 10.48
C GLU A 150 7.62 27.58 9.77
N GLN A 151 8.30 26.45 9.61
CA GLN A 151 9.55 26.37 8.82
C GLN A 151 9.34 26.80 7.35
N LEU A 152 8.14 26.62 6.82
CA LEU A 152 7.76 27.06 5.47
C LEU A 152 7.25 28.51 5.43
N GLY A 153 7.32 29.26 6.54
CA GLY A 153 6.92 30.67 6.62
C GLY A 153 5.42 30.89 6.81
N ALA A 154 4.67 29.86 7.17
CA ALA A 154 3.24 29.95 7.47
C ALA A 154 2.96 29.95 8.98
N LYS A 155 1.70 30.11 9.37
CA LYS A 155 1.27 29.99 10.77
C LYS A 155 1.49 28.55 11.27
N LEU A 156 2.02 28.41 12.49
CA LEU A 156 2.13 27.12 13.18
C LEU A 156 0.80 26.36 13.10
N THR A 157 0.84 25.19 12.47
CA THR A 157 -0.33 24.33 12.30
C THR A 157 0.08 22.88 12.56
N PRO A 158 -0.47 22.24 13.60
CA PRO A 158 -0.15 20.84 13.88
C PRO A 158 -0.48 19.94 12.69
N GLY A 159 0.44 19.00 12.40
CA GLY A 159 0.29 18.09 11.29
C GLY A 159 0.68 16.65 11.65
N VAL A 160 -0.04 15.71 11.06
CA VAL A 160 0.29 14.29 11.10
C VAL A 160 0.14 13.68 9.70
N GLY A 161 1.03 12.78 9.35
CA GLY A 161 0.94 12.12 8.06
C GLY A 161 1.80 10.86 8.00
N TRP A 162 1.62 10.13 6.90
CA TRP A 162 2.37 8.93 6.61
C TRP A 162 2.47 8.73 5.10
N ALA A 163 3.45 7.95 4.70
CA ALA A 163 3.62 7.52 3.31
C ALA A 163 3.95 6.02 3.29
N LEU A 164 3.59 5.35 2.21
CA LEU A 164 3.95 3.97 1.95
C LEU A 164 4.66 3.85 0.59
N GLY A 165 5.58 2.89 0.49
CA GLY A 165 6.23 2.55 -0.76
C GLY A 165 5.34 1.59 -1.55
N MET A 166 4.71 2.06 -2.63
CA MET A 166 3.83 1.22 -3.46
C MET A 166 4.57 0.01 -4.03
N ASP A 167 5.77 0.21 -4.56
CA ASP A 167 6.57 -0.89 -5.12
C ASP A 167 6.92 -1.94 -4.06
N ARG A 168 7.29 -1.49 -2.85
CA ARG A 168 7.58 -2.40 -1.72
C ARG A 168 6.33 -3.17 -1.27
N LEU A 169 5.18 -2.51 -1.31
CA LEU A 169 3.91 -3.15 -0.96
C LEU A 169 3.55 -4.23 -1.98
N VAL A 170 3.68 -3.93 -3.27
CA VAL A 170 3.45 -4.90 -4.34
C VAL A 170 4.42 -6.07 -4.22
N GLU A 171 5.73 -5.81 -4.02
CA GLU A 171 6.74 -6.83 -3.82
C GLU A 171 6.43 -7.73 -2.62
N LEU A 172 5.96 -7.16 -1.51
CA LEU A 172 5.54 -7.93 -0.33
C LEU A 172 4.33 -8.81 -0.61
N ILE A 173 3.32 -8.29 -1.32
CA ILE A 173 2.13 -9.04 -1.73
C ILE A 173 2.52 -10.21 -2.64
N ASP A 174 3.41 -9.98 -3.60
CA ASP A 174 3.90 -11.01 -4.52
C ASP A 174 4.72 -12.09 -3.79
N GLU A 175 5.63 -11.70 -2.90
CA GLU A 175 6.44 -12.61 -2.08
C GLU A 175 5.58 -13.53 -1.20
N LEU A 176 4.48 -13.02 -0.69
CA LEU A 176 3.57 -13.76 0.17
C LEU A 176 2.51 -14.56 -0.59
N GLY A 177 2.43 -14.38 -1.91
CA GLY A 177 1.38 -15.00 -2.71
C GLY A 177 -0.04 -14.54 -2.31
N CYS A 178 -0.15 -13.40 -1.64
CA CYS A 178 -1.42 -12.77 -1.26
C CYS A 178 -2.09 -12.06 -2.46
N ASN A 179 -1.60 -12.27 -3.66
CA ASN A 179 -2.29 -11.88 -4.87
C ASN A 179 -3.58 -12.70 -4.96
N ASP A 180 -4.68 -12.13 -4.49
CA ASP A 180 -5.97 -12.52 -5.04
C ASP A 180 -5.84 -12.28 -6.55
N ALA A 181 -5.88 -13.38 -7.30
CA ALA A 181 -5.78 -13.32 -8.75
C ALA A 181 -6.70 -12.19 -9.23
N ALA A 182 -6.21 -11.32 -10.10
CA ALA A 182 -7.00 -10.23 -10.65
C ALA A 182 -8.42 -10.74 -10.92
N PRO A 183 -9.47 -10.03 -10.48
CA PRO A 183 -10.82 -10.55 -10.49
C PRO A 183 -11.10 -11.13 -11.86
N ARG A 184 -11.42 -12.44 -11.90
CA ARG A 184 -11.67 -13.17 -13.13
C ARG A 184 -12.85 -12.48 -13.80
N PRO A 185 -12.74 -12.12 -15.08
CA PRO A 185 -13.86 -11.47 -15.74
C PRO A 185 -15.07 -12.39 -15.72
N ASP A 186 -16.23 -11.83 -15.41
CA ASP A 186 -17.48 -12.56 -15.54
C ASP A 186 -17.83 -12.69 -17.03
N VAL A 187 -17.66 -11.58 -17.76
CA VAL A 187 -17.98 -11.49 -19.19
C VAL A 187 -16.77 -10.98 -19.98
N TYR A 188 -16.39 -11.71 -21.01
CA TYR A 188 -15.45 -11.25 -22.04
C TYR A 188 -16.18 -11.03 -23.36
N MET A 189 -16.19 -9.80 -23.87
CA MET A 189 -16.85 -9.48 -25.12
C MET A 189 -15.88 -9.61 -26.29
N ILE A 190 -16.21 -10.52 -27.22
CA ILE A 190 -15.47 -10.78 -28.45
C ILE A 190 -16.14 -9.97 -29.55
N LEU A 191 -15.43 -8.99 -30.11
CA LEU A 191 -15.97 -7.96 -31.00
C LEU A 191 -15.26 -8.02 -32.36
N ALA A 192 -15.93 -8.55 -33.38
CA ALA A 192 -15.34 -8.76 -34.71
C ALA A 192 -15.72 -7.63 -35.68
N GLY A 193 -14.81 -6.69 -35.88
CA GLY A 193 -14.96 -5.54 -36.79
C GLY A 193 -15.31 -4.23 -36.06
N GLU A 194 -15.08 -3.11 -36.73
CA GLU A 194 -15.21 -1.77 -36.13
C GLU A 194 -16.64 -1.48 -35.62
N LYS A 195 -17.66 -1.86 -36.38
CA LYS A 195 -19.05 -1.68 -35.93
C LYS A 195 -19.38 -2.52 -34.70
N ALA A 196 -18.83 -3.73 -34.61
CA ALA A 196 -19.00 -4.60 -33.48
C ALA A 196 -18.32 -4.02 -32.20
N ILE A 197 -17.17 -3.36 -32.33
CA ILE A 197 -16.51 -2.68 -31.22
C ILE A 197 -17.39 -1.57 -30.66
N VAL A 198 -17.96 -0.71 -31.52
CA VAL A 198 -18.83 0.40 -31.08
C VAL A 198 -20.09 -0.11 -30.36
N GLN A 199 -20.78 -1.09 -30.93
CA GLN A 199 -21.98 -1.67 -30.31
C GLN A 199 -21.64 -2.50 -29.06
N GLY A 200 -20.51 -3.21 -29.08
CA GLY A 200 -20.02 -3.97 -27.94
C GLY A 200 -19.67 -3.11 -26.75
N LEU A 201 -19.06 -1.94 -26.96
CA LEU A 201 -18.83 -0.98 -25.89
C LEU A 201 -20.13 -0.51 -25.24
N ALA A 202 -21.13 -0.13 -26.06
CA ALA A 202 -22.43 0.29 -25.54
C ALA A 202 -23.17 -0.85 -24.80
N LEU A 203 -23.07 -2.08 -25.28
CA LEU A 203 -23.63 -3.24 -24.60
C LEU A 203 -22.88 -3.53 -23.30
N GLY A 204 -21.55 -3.42 -23.31
CA GLY A 204 -20.71 -3.58 -22.13
C GLY A 204 -21.06 -2.59 -21.02
N GLU A 205 -21.33 -1.32 -21.34
CA GLU A 205 -21.80 -0.34 -20.37
C GLU A 205 -23.16 -0.72 -19.78
N ARG A 206 -24.10 -1.15 -20.62
CA ARG A 206 -25.41 -1.64 -20.14
C ARG A 206 -25.27 -2.83 -19.17
N LEU A 207 -24.33 -3.74 -19.42
CA LEU A 207 -24.05 -4.85 -18.50
C LEU A 207 -23.49 -4.34 -17.16
N ARG A 208 -22.58 -3.38 -17.18
CA ARG A 208 -21.99 -2.78 -15.95
C ARG A 208 -23.02 -1.97 -15.16
N GLU A 209 -23.90 -1.25 -15.83
CA GLU A 209 -25.00 -0.52 -15.17
C GLU A 209 -26.02 -1.46 -14.53
N ALA A 210 -26.38 -2.54 -15.23
CA ALA A 210 -27.34 -3.52 -14.71
C ALA A 210 -26.79 -4.32 -13.53
N GLU A 211 -25.51 -4.64 -13.55
CA GLU A 211 -24.82 -5.44 -12.54
C GLU A 211 -23.42 -4.87 -12.23
N PRO A 212 -23.34 -3.87 -11.34
CA PRO A 212 -22.08 -3.18 -11.04
C PRO A 212 -20.97 -4.06 -10.45
N HIS A 213 -21.31 -5.24 -9.98
CA HIS A 213 -20.34 -6.20 -9.44
C HIS A 213 -19.76 -7.14 -10.52
N TRP A 214 -20.29 -7.15 -11.73
CA TRP A 214 -19.72 -7.93 -12.82
C TRP A 214 -18.48 -7.26 -13.41
N THR A 215 -17.44 -8.07 -13.61
CA THR A 215 -16.25 -7.64 -14.33
C THR A 215 -16.44 -7.93 -15.84
N VAL A 216 -16.67 -6.88 -16.63
CA VAL A 216 -16.91 -6.97 -18.09
C VAL A 216 -15.69 -6.43 -18.83
N ILE A 217 -15.08 -7.26 -19.68
CA ILE A 217 -13.98 -6.88 -20.58
C ILE A 217 -14.50 -6.80 -22.01
N CYS A 218 -14.29 -5.66 -22.68
CA CYS A 218 -14.54 -5.50 -24.12
C CYS A 218 -13.21 -5.59 -24.88
N ASP A 219 -13.06 -6.55 -25.81
CA ASP A 219 -11.85 -6.64 -26.63
C ASP A 219 -11.90 -5.62 -27.79
N CYS A 220 -11.28 -4.48 -27.56
CA CYS A 220 -11.17 -3.40 -28.55
C CYS A 220 -9.90 -3.48 -29.39
N SER A 221 -9.19 -4.61 -29.40
CA SER A 221 -7.90 -4.74 -30.09
C SER A 221 -7.99 -4.86 -31.61
N GLY A 222 -9.19 -5.06 -32.16
CA GLY A 222 -9.40 -5.26 -33.61
C GLY A 222 -8.85 -6.58 -34.17
N GLY A 223 -8.43 -7.50 -33.30
CA GLY A 223 -7.87 -8.79 -33.68
C GLY A 223 -8.92 -9.76 -34.23
N SER A 224 -8.48 -10.84 -34.91
CA SER A 224 -9.39 -11.88 -35.39
C SER A 224 -10.16 -12.52 -34.21
N MET A 225 -11.36 -13.01 -34.51
CA MET A 225 -12.23 -13.72 -33.57
C MET A 225 -11.46 -14.84 -32.83
N LYS A 226 -10.65 -15.62 -33.56
CA LYS A 226 -9.80 -16.67 -32.98
C LYS A 226 -8.80 -16.13 -31.96
N SER A 227 -8.19 -14.97 -32.22
CA SER A 227 -7.26 -14.32 -31.31
C SER A 227 -7.97 -13.83 -30.04
N GLN A 228 -9.16 -13.25 -30.20
CA GLN A 228 -9.97 -12.77 -29.10
C GLN A 228 -10.47 -13.91 -28.20
N PHE A 229 -10.89 -15.04 -28.77
CA PHE A 229 -11.21 -16.25 -27.99
C PHE A 229 -10.03 -16.75 -27.16
N LYS A 230 -8.82 -16.74 -27.73
CA LYS A 230 -7.60 -17.13 -26.98
C LYS A 230 -7.33 -16.19 -25.81
N LYS A 231 -7.59 -14.89 -25.96
CA LYS A 231 -7.46 -13.92 -24.88
C LYS A 231 -8.54 -14.11 -23.81
N ALA A 232 -9.79 -14.33 -24.23
CA ALA A 232 -10.90 -14.62 -23.33
C ALA A 232 -10.64 -15.87 -22.47
N ASP A 233 -10.10 -16.92 -23.09
CA ASP A 233 -9.73 -18.12 -22.35
C ASP A 233 -8.57 -17.88 -21.38
N LYS A 234 -7.52 -17.17 -21.81
CA LYS A 234 -6.37 -16.79 -20.98
C LYS A 234 -6.77 -15.89 -19.80
N SER A 235 -7.78 -15.03 -19.97
CA SER A 235 -8.31 -14.15 -18.91
C SER A 235 -9.09 -14.91 -17.84
N VAL A 236 -9.38 -16.19 -18.06
CA VAL A 236 -10.20 -17.03 -17.18
C VAL A 236 -11.64 -16.51 -17.04
N ALA A 237 -12.15 -15.75 -18.01
CA ALA A 237 -13.53 -15.28 -18.03
C ALA A 237 -14.53 -16.44 -17.94
N LYS A 238 -15.67 -16.21 -17.27
CA LYS A 238 -16.73 -17.23 -17.14
C LYS A 238 -17.43 -17.49 -18.48
N VAL A 239 -17.83 -16.40 -19.15
CA VAL A 239 -18.52 -16.48 -20.44
C VAL A 239 -17.91 -15.53 -21.48
N ALA A 240 -18.08 -15.86 -22.76
CA ALA A 240 -17.83 -14.96 -23.87
C ALA A 240 -19.16 -14.50 -24.47
N VAL A 241 -19.32 -13.18 -24.66
CA VAL A 241 -20.38 -12.57 -25.48
C VAL A 241 -19.78 -12.17 -26.81
N ILE A 242 -20.35 -12.64 -27.91
CA ILE A 242 -19.78 -12.52 -29.24
C ILE A 242 -20.67 -11.60 -30.08
N ILE A 243 -20.04 -10.61 -30.71
CA ILE A 243 -20.69 -9.74 -31.67
C ILE A 243 -19.85 -9.73 -32.95
N GLY A 244 -20.37 -10.28 -33.99
CA GLY A 244 -19.83 -10.23 -35.33
C GLY A 244 -20.84 -9.60 -36.30
N GLU A 245 -20.59 -9.72 -37.59
CA GLU A 245 -21.40 -9.11 -38.64
C GLU A 245 -22.83 -9.65 -38.63
N MET A 246 -23.01 -10.95 -38.47
CA MET A 246 -24.33 -11.60 -38.41
C MET A 246 -25.13 -11.20 -37.17
N GLU A 247 -24.47 -11.13 -36.02
CA GLU A 247 -25.10 -10.70 -34.75
C GLU A 247 -25.54 -9.23 -34.83
N LEU A 248 -24.73 -8.37 -35.49
CA LEU A 248 -25.09 -6.97 -35.72
C LEU A 248 -26.34 -6.82 -36.62
N GLU A 249 -26.39 -7.57 -37.70
CA GLU A 249 -27.52 -7.50 -38.65
C GLU A 249 -28.84 -7.98 -38.04
N ASN A 250 -28.76 -8.99 -37.18
CA ASN A 250 -29.94 -9.61 -36.57
C ASN A 250 -30.30 -9.05 -35.19
N GLY A 251 -29.50 -8.14 -34.61
CA GLY A 251 -29.75 -7.62 -33.28
C GLY A 251 -29.52 -8.66 -32.16
N THR A 252 -28.73 -9.68 -32.44
CA THR A 252 -28.45 -10.81 -31.52
C THR A 252 -27.06 -10.74 -30.94
N VAL A 253 -26.72 -11.67 -30.09
CA VAL A 253 -25.36 -11.96 -29.58
C VAL A 253 -25.11 -13.46 -29.50
N GLY A 254 -23.90 -13.88 -29.76
CA GLY A 254 -23.46 -15.21 -29.41
C GLY A 254 -23.06 -15.25 -27.91
N LEU A 255 -23.55 -16.26 -27.19
CA LEU A 255 -23.15 -16.50 -25.80
C LEU A 255 -22.48 -17.87 -25.68
N LYS A 256 -21.29 -17.92 -25.10
CA LYS A 256 -20.53 -19.15 -24.89
C LYS A 256 -20.00 -19.22 -23.46
N ASN A 257 -20.34 -20.30 -22.77
CA ASN A 257 -19.68 -20.64 -21.50
C ASN A 257 -18.23 -21.07 -21.79
N LEU A 258 -17.25 -20.45 -21.14
CA LEU A 258 -15.83 -20.72 -21.34
C LEU A 258 -15.28 -21.74 -20.31
N ARG A 259 -16.03 -22.06 -19.29
CA ARG A 259 -15.60 -22.94 -18.17
C ARG A 259 -16.28 -24.31 -18.24
N GLU A 260 -17.40 -24.40 -18.89
CA GLU A 260 -18.17 -25.63 -19.06
C GLU A 260 -18.30 -25.98 -20.54
N LYS A 261 -18.37 -27.28 -20.85
CA LYS A 261 -18.63 -27.76 -22.20
C LYS A 261 -20.10 -27.56 -22.57
N MET A 262 -20.41 -26.36 -23.02
CA MET A 262 -21.73 -26.01 -23.56
C MET A 262 -21.57 -25.48 -24.98
N ASP A 263 -22.55 -25.78 -25.83
CA ASP A 263 -22.60 -25.21 -27.18
C ASP A 263 -22.86 -23.71 -27.12
N GLN A 264 -22.34 -22.99 -28.09
CA GLN A 264 -22.62 -21.57 -28.25
C GLN A 264 -24.12 -21.38 -28.57
N GLN A 265 -24.74 -20.46 -27.85
CA GLN A 265 -26.14 -20.05 -28.04
C GLN A 265 -26.18 -18.70 -28.75
N THR A 266 -27.22 -18.48 -29.55
CA THR A 266 -27.55 -17.17 -30.13
C THR A 266 -28.76 -16.61 -29.38
N LEU A 267 -28.66 -15.40 -28.86
CA LEU A 267 -29.68 -14.76 -28.03
C LEU A 267 -29.98 -13.37 -28.56
N GLU A 268 -31.25 -12.93 -28.43
CA GLU A 268 -31.58 -11.52 -28.54
C GLU A 268 -30.84 -10.68 -27.48
N GLN A 269 -30.36 -9.51 -27.87
CA GLN A 269 -29.65 -8.63 -26.90
C GLN A 269 -30.51 -8.24 -25.68
N SER A 270 -31.84 -8.21 -25.85
CA SER A 270 -32.82 -7.86 -24.81
C SER A 270 -32.88 -8.85 -23.66
N VAL A 271 -32.59 -10.12 -23.89
CA VAL A 271 -32.65 -11.19 -22.88
C VAL A 271 -31.26 -11.53 -22.30
N LEU A 272 -30.18 -10.92 -22.80
CA LEU A 272 -28.83 -11.25 -22.44
C LEU A 272 -28.58 -11.08 -20.94
N ILE A 273 -29.00 -9.97 -20.32
CA ILE A 273 -28.77 -9.66 -18.90
C ILE A 273 -29.41 -10.72 -18.02
N ASP A 274 -30.66 -11.07 -18.27
CA ASP A 274 -31.38 -12.07 -17.49
C ASP A 274 -30.80 -13.47 -17.67
N THR A 275 -30.30 -13.78 -18.86
CA THR A 275 -29.60 -15.04 -19.11
C THR A 275 -28.28 -15.10 -18.35
N LEU A 276 -27.50 -14.02 -18.32
CA LEU A 276 -26.25 -13.95 -17.57
C LEU A 276 -26.50 -14.03 -16.05
N ARG A 277 -27.55 -13.38 -15.55
CA ARG A 277 -27.97 -13.51 -14.14
C ARG A 277 -28.21 -14.97 -13.75
N ALA A 278 -28.89 -15.72 -14.61
CA ALA A 278 -29.15 -17.15 -14.36
C ALA A 278 -27.88 -18.02 -14.40
N ILE A 279 -26.84 -17.60 -15.12
CA ILE A 279 -25.56 -18.31 -15.20
C ILE A 279 -24.67 -18.02 -13.97
N PHE A 280 -24.77 -16.82 -13.40
CA PHE A 280 -23.87 -16.36 -12.35
C PHE A 280 -24.41 -16.52 -10.91
N VAL A 281 -25.56 -17.16 -10.76
CA VAL A 281 -26.15 -17.56 -9.45
C VAL A 281 -25.40 -18.77 -8.85
#